data_fc4643ab2c9f1ead21bf33ed307359c1
#
_entry.id   fc4643ab2c9f1ead21bf33ed307359c1
#
_cell.length_a   1.000
_cell.length_b   1.000
_cell.length_c   1.000
_cell.angle_alpha   90.00
_cell.angle_beta   90.00
_cell.angle_gamma   90.00
#
_symmetry.space_group_name_H-M   'P 1'
#
loop_
_entity.id
_entity.type
_entity.pdbx_description
1 polymer ?
#
loop_
_entity_poly.entity_id
_entity_poly.type
_entity_poly.pdbx_seq_one_letter_code
_entity_poly.pdbx_strand_id
1 'polypeptide(L)'
;LDAQHNSAMLTTFNEVNMGPLMELRQQYKDLFEKTHNGTRLGFMGFFVKAAAEALKRFPAVNASIDGNDMVYHGYYDIGVAVSTERGLVVPVLRDCDRMSIAEVEGGIKDYAVAAKNGKLAIEDMTGGTFTITNGGVFGSLLSTPILNPPQTAILGMHKIQERPMAVKGQVVILPMMYLALSYDHRMIDGKDAVQF
;
A
#
# COMPACT_ATOMS: atom_id res chain seq x y z
N LEU A 1 0.17 -4.74 20.12
CA LEU A 1 0.80 -3.97 21.21
C LEU A 1 2.31 -3.83 21.00
N ASP A 2 3.01 -4.92 20.62
CA ASP A 2 4.48 -4.92 20.47
C ASP A 2 4.98 -3.87 19.46
N ALA A 3 4.29 -3.73 18.33
CA ALA A 3 4.62 -2.71 17.32
C ALA A 3 4.59 -1.29 17.89
N GLN A 4 3.60 -0.97 18.73
CA GLN A 4 3.46 0.34 19.35
C GLN A 4 4.44 0.57 20.51
N HIS A 5 4.80 -0.50 21.23
CA HIS A 5 5.74 -0.41 22.36
C HIS A 5 7.20 -0.36 21.91
N ASN A 6 7.52 -0.98 20.77
CA ASN A 6 8.89 -1.14 20.28
C ASN A 6 9.25 -0.23 19.10
N SER A 7 8.43 0.78 18.81
CA SER A 7 8.70 1.77 17.76
C SER A 7 8.33 3.18 18.22
N ALA A 8 9.00 4.18 17.67
CA ALA A 8 8.58 5.59 17.77
C ALA A 8 7.64 5.91 16.58
N MET A 9 6.40 5.40 16.66
CA MET A 9 5.46 5.46 15.55
C MET A 9 4.87 6.84 15.38
N LEU A 10 5.02 7.39 14.18
CA LEU A 10 4.36 8.61 13.71
C LEU A 10 3.54 8.31 12.48
N THR A 11 2.54 9.16 12.19
CA THR A 11 1.78 9.11 10.94
C THR A 11 1.78 10.48 10.28
N THR A 12 2.13 10.53 9.01
CA THR A 12 1.93 11.69 8.15
C THR A 12 0.80 11.42 7.15
N PHE A 13 0.04 12.46 6.82
CA PHE A 13 -1.10 12.36 5.92
C PHE A 13 -0.87 13.17 4.68
N ASN A 14 -1.39 12.67 3.58
CA ASN A 14 -1.47 13.38 2.32
C ASN A 14 -2.82 13.09 1.66
N GLU A 15 -3.12 13.79 0.60
CA GLU A 15 -4.33 13.56 -0.19
C GLU A 15 -3.98 13.49 -1.68
N VAL A 16 -4.71 12.67 -2.40
CA VAL A 16 -4.49 12.47 -3.83
C VAL A 16 -5.79 12.66 -4.59
N ASN A 17 -5.71 13.38 -5.72
CA ASN A 17 -6.78 13.43 -6.71
C ASN A 17 -6.77 12.13 -7.51
N MET A 18 -7.79 11.31 -7.31
CA MET A 18 -7.95 10.03 -7.99
C MET A 18 -8.57 10.13 -9.38
N GLY A 19 -9.02 11.33 -9.81
CA GLY A 19 -9.68 11.54 -11.09
C GLY A 19 -8.91 10.99 -12.28
N PRO A 20 -7.65 11.40 -12.51
CA PRO A 20 -6.84 10.90 -13.62
C PRO A 20 -6.66 9.37 -13.63
N LEU A 21 -6.48 8.77 -12.44
CA LEU A 21 -6.33 7.32 -12.31
C LEU A 21 -7.66 6.59 -12.57
N MET A 22 -8.78 7.15 -12.13
CA MET A 22 -10.12 6.60 -12.41
C MET A 22 -10.44 6.66 -13.88
N GLU A 23 -10.12 7.74 -14.57
CA GLU A 23 -10.28 7.90 -16.02
C GLU A 23 -9.42 6.88 -16.78
N LEU A 24 -8.15 6.76 -16.43
CA LEU A 24 -7.24 5.77 -17.02
C LEU A 24 -7.80 4.35 -16.85
N ARG A 25 -8.22 4.00 -15.62
CA ARG A 25 -8.84 2.70 -15.36
C ARG A 25 -10.10 2.49 -16.19
N GLN A 26 -10.98 3.48 -16.28
CA GLN A 26 -12.21 3.38 -17.07
C GLN A 26 -11.91 3.15 -18.54
N GLN A 27 -10.90 3.80 -19.09
CA GLN A 27 -10.48 3.66 -20.49
C GLN A 27 -9.95 2.26 -20.80
N TYR A 28 -9.19 1.65 -19.89
CA TYR A 28 -8.42 0.44 -20.17
C TYR A 28 -8.96 -0.84 -19.51
N LYS A 29 -9.91 -0.77 -18.58
CA LYS A 29 -10.37 -1.92 -17.79
C LYS A 29 -10.82 -3.12 -18.63
N ASP A 30 -11.58 -2.89 -19.70
CA ASP A 30 -12.14 -3.96 -20.53
C ASP A 30 -11.06 -4.61 -21.42
N LEU A 31 -10.17 -3.79 -22.01
CA LEU A 31 -9.01 -4.28 -22.75
C LEU A 31 -8.06 -5.05 -21.85
N PHE A 32 -7.79 -4.51 -20.66
CA PHE A 32 -6.91 -5.14 -19.67
C PHE A 32 -7.43 -6.53 -19.23
N GLU A 33 -8.72 -6.63 -18.89
CA GLU A 33 -9.34 -7.89 -18.47
C GLU A 33 -9.30 -8.92 -19.62
N LYS A 34 -9.55 -8.48 -20.86
CA LYS A 34 -9.49 -9.33 -22.05
C LYS A 34 -8.07 -9.85 -22.34
N THR A 35 -7.05 -9.00 -22.17
CA THR A 35 -5.66 -9.35 -22.52
C THR A 35 -4.91 -10.06 -21.41
N HIS A 36 -5.42 -10.04 -20.16
CA HIS A 36 -4.77 -10.62 -18.99
C HIS A 36 -5.60 -11.73 -18.32
N ASN A 37 -6.19 -12.62 -19.13
CA ASN A 37 -6.89 -13.82 -18.67
C ASN A 37 -7.98 -13.56 -17.62
N GLY A 38 -8.75 -12.47 -17.78
CA GLY A 38 -9.82 -12.10 -16.85
C GLY A 38 -9.34 -11.46 -15.56
N THR A 39 -8.09 -11.04 -15.47
CA THR A 39 -7.59 -10.23 -14.37
C THR A 39 -8.12 -8.80 -14.48
N ARG A 40 -8.81 -8.33 -13.46
CA ARG A 40 -9.39 -6.99 -13.45
C ARG A 40 -8.36 -5.93 -13.12
N LEU A 41 -8.43 -4.78 -13.80
CA LEU A 41 -7.62 -3.61 -13.48
C LEU A 41 -8.19 -2.93 -12.23
N GLY A 42 -7.57 -3.16 -11.08
CA GLY A 42 -7.87 -2.50 -9.80
C GLY A 42 -7.01 -1.26 -9.58
N PHE A 43 -7.14 -0.64 -8.40
CA PHE A 43 -6.26 0.45 -7.99
C PHE A 43 -4.99 -0.05 -7.29
N MET A 44 -5.03 -1.25 -6.68
CA MET A 44 -3.91 -1.76 -5.90
C MET A 44 -2.64 -1.94 -6.72
N GLY A 45 -2.76 -2.40 -7.97
CA GLY A 45 -1.60 -2.52 -8.86
C GLY A 45 -0.85 -1.22 -9.06
N PHE A 46 -1.56 -0.10 -9.17
CA PHE A 46 -0.94 1.23 -9.29
C PHE A 46 -0.27 1.66 -7.99
N PHE A 47 -0.91 1.44 -6.84
CA PHE A 47 -0.32 1.79 -5.53
C PHE A 47 0.90 0.94 -5.19
N VAL A 48 0.87 -0.36 -5.48
CA VAL A 48 2.04 -1.23 -5.31
C VAL A 48 3.21 -0.78 -6.18
N LYS A 49 2.96 -0.45 -7.46
CA LYS A 49 4.02 0.07 -8.36
C LYS A 49 4.55 1.43 -7.91
N ALA A 50 3.66 2.34 -7.51
CA ALA A 50 4.06 3.64 -6.98
C ALA A 50 4.90 3.50 -5.70
N ALA A 51 4.47 2.61 -4.78
CA ALA A 51 5.22 2.33 -3.56
C ALA A 51 6.60 1.73 -3.87
N ALA A 52 6.70 0.77 -4.79
CA ALA A 52 7.98 0.20 -5.19
C ALA A 52 8.95 1.26 -5.75
N GLU A 53 8.46 2.21 -6.56
CA GLU A 53 9.27 3.32 -7.06
C GLU A 53 9.65 4.32 -5.96
N ALA A 54 8.76 4.58 -5.01
CA ALA A 54 9.05 5.44 -3.86
C ALA A 54 10.09 4.79 -2.93
N LEU A 55 9.99 3.48 -2.67
CA LEU A 55 10.96 2.73 -1.86
C LEU A 55 12.38 2.77 -2.46
N LYS A 56 12.51 2.77 -3.78
CA LYS A 56 13.81 2.95 -4.45
C LYS A 56 14.43 4.32 -4.19
N ARG A 57 13.59 5.36 -4.11
CA ARG A 57 14.04 6.75 -3.89
C ARG A 57 14.30 7.04 -2.41
N PHE A 58 13.62 6.33 -1.51
CA PHE A 58 13.71 6.51 -0.06
C PHE A 58 14.08 5.18 0.61
N PRO A 59 15.34 4.74 0.49
CA PRO A 59 15.76 3.41 0.95
C PRO A 59 15.60 3.20 2.46
N ALA A 60 15.60 4.26 3.26
CA ALA A 60 15.34 4.17 4.70
C ALA A 60 13.92 3.68 5.01
N VAL A 61 12.95 3.88 4.10
CA VAL A 61 11.58 3.37 4.23
C VAL A 61 11.52 1.86 3.91
N ASN A 62 12.50 1.33 3.16
CA ASN A 62 12.64 -0.10 2.83
C ASN A 62 13.73 -0.77 3.67
N ALA A 63 13.77 -0.47 4.94
CA ALA A 63 14.79 -0.96 5.87
C ALA A 63 14.15 -1.46 7.17
N SER A 64 14.93 -2.13 8.00
CA SER A 64 14.53 -2.61 9.32
C SER A 64 15.60 -2.35 10.35
N ILE A 65 15.24 -2.43 11.64
CA ILE A 65 16.18 -2.33 12.75
C ILE A 65 16.50 -3.75 13.24
N ASP A 66 17.78 -4.08 13.30
CA ASP A 66 18.28 -5.31 13.92
C ASP A 66 19.31 -4.95 15.02
N GLY A 67 18.87 -5.01 16.27
CA GLY A 67 19.67 -4.54 17.40
C GLY A 67 20.01 -3.06 17.28
N ASN A 68 21.28 -2.74 17.04
CA ASN A 68 21.78 -1.38 16.86
C ASN A 68 22.05 -1.03 15.38
N ASP A 69 21.75 -1.95 14.46
CA ASP A 69 22.03 -1.79 13.05
C ASP A 69 20.77 -1.46 12.24
N MET A 70 20.93 -0.64 11.20
CA MET A 70 19.95 -0.41 10.17
C MET A 70 20.21 -1.36 9.01
N VAL A 71 19.27 -2.24 8.72
CA VAL A 71 19.37 -3.22 7.63
C VAL A 71 18.57 -2.73 6.44
N TYR A 72 19.26 -2.32 5.37
CA TYR A 72 18.65 -1.92 4.10
C TYR A 72 18.39 -3.13 3.23
N HIS A 73 17.16 -3.27 2.74
CA HIS A 73 16.76 -4.38 1.89
C HIS A 73 17.00 -4.05 0.41
N GLY A 74 17.68 -4.95 -0.31
CA GLY A 74 17.94 -4.82 -1.75
C GLY A 74 16.83 -5.40 -2.63
N TYR A 75 15.64 -5.63 -2.07
CA TYR A 75 14.45 -6.17 -2.72
C TYR A 75 13.19 -5.46 -2.21
N TYR A 76 12.08 -5.57 -2.94
CA TYR A 76 10.85 -4.83 -2.67
C TYR A 76 9.68 -5.80 -2.59
N ASP A 77 9.53 -6.40 -1.42
CA ASP A 77 8.47 -7.36 -1.11
C ASP A 77 7.36 -6.65 -0.34
N ILE A 78 6.22 -6.45 -0.99
CA ILE A 78 5.15 -5.62 -0.46
C ILE A 78 3.99 -6.48 0.03
N GLY A 79 3.70 -6.39 1.32
CA GLY A 79 2.52 -6.97 1.92
C GLY A 79 1.27 -6.17 1.52
N VAL A 80 0.22 -6.88 1.10
CA VAL A 80 -1.08 -6.27 0.79
C VAL A 80 -2.13 -6.85 1.72
N ALA A 81 -2.74 -5.99 2.53
CA ALA A 81 -3.76 -6.43 3.48
C ALA A 81 -5.03 -6.90 2.75
N VAL A 82 -5.44 -8.13 3.02
CA VAL A 82 -6.64 -8.77 2.47
C VAL A 82 -7.58 -9.15 3.62
N SER A 83 -8.83 -8.71 3.53
CA SER A 83 -9.86 -9.08 4.51
C SER A 83 -10.51 -10.41 4.13
N THR A 84 -10.68 -11.27 5.14
CA THR A 84 -11.39 -12.54 5.04
C THR A 84 -12.45 -12.66 6.14
N GLU A 85 -13.33 -13.63 6.05
CA GLU A 85 -14.30 -13.93 7.12
C GLU A 85 -13.63 -14.32 8.46
N ARG A 86 -12.37 -14.77 8.41
CA ARG A 86 -11.57 -15.16 9.58
C ARG A 86 -10.71 -14.03 10.13
N GLY A 87 -10.71 -12.86 9.50
CA GLY A 87 -9.92 -11.70 9.88
C GLY A 87 -9.05 -11.15 8.74
N LEU A 88 -8.13 -10.26 9.10
CA LEU A 88 -7.20 -9.63 8.18
C LEU A 88 -5.93 -10.47 8.07
N VAL A 89 -5.50 -10.73 6.84
CA VAL A 89 -4.20 -11.35 6.53
C VAL A 89 -3.39 -10.42 5.61
N VAL A 90 -2.08 -10.52 5.66
CA VAL A 90 -1.19 -9.65 4.87
C VAL A 90 -0.22 -10.53 4.06
N PRO A 91 -0.68 -11.14 2.97
CA PRO A 91 0.21 -11.85 2.06
C PRO A 91 1.18 -10.88 1.37
N VAL A 92 2.35 -11.39 1.01
CA VAL A 92 3.47 -10.63 0.51
C VAL A 92 3.70 -10.93 -0.97
N LEU A 93 3.58 -9.90 -1.81
CA LEU A 93 4.00 -9.94 -3.21
C LEU A 93 5.52 -9.75 -3.25
N ARG A 94 6.21 -10.64 -3.97
CA ARG A 94 7.67 -10.65 -4.07
C ARG A 94 8.15 -9.86 -5.28
N ASP A 95 9.29 -9.18 -5.13
CA ASP A 95 9.96 -8.45 -6.21
C ASP A 95 9.03 -7.48 -6.97
N CYS A 96 8.22 -6.70 -6.25
CA CYS A 96 7.19 -5.84 -6.81
C CYS A 96 7.72 -4.79 -7.79
N ASP A 97 8.99 -4.44 -7.70
CA ASP A 97 9.65 -3.54 -8.65
C ASP A 97 9.72 -4.13 -10.07
N ARG A 98 9.79 -5.45 -10.20
CA ARG A 98 9.86 -6.18 -11.47
C ARG A 98 8.49 -6.58 -12.01
N MET A 99 7.47 -6.63 -11.17
CA MET A 99 6.11 -7.01 -11.56
C MET A 99 5.44 -5.94 -12.42
N SER A 100 4.71 -6.37 -13.43
CA SER A 100 3.72 -5.53 -14.13
C SER A 100 2.48 -5.30 -13.26
N ILE A 101 1.66 -4.31 -13.62
CA ILE A 101 0.37 -4.09 -12.94
C ILE A 101 -0.52 -5.35 -13.01
N ALA A 102 -0.50 -6.06 -14.14
CA ALA A 102 -1.28 -7.28 -14.32
C ALA A 102 -0.82 -8.41 -13.39
N GLU A 103 0.49 -8.58 -13.20
CA GLU A 103 1.04 -9.57 -12.28
C GLU A 103 0.71 -9.21 -10.82
N VAL A 104 0.77 -7.94 -10.46
CA VAL A 104 0.37 -7.47 -9.12
C VAL A 104 -1.11 -7.76 -8.86
N GLU A 105 -2.01 -7.36 -9.76
CA GLU A 105 -3.45 -7.58 -9.60
C GLU A 105 -3.79 -9.08 -9.60
N GLY A 106 -3.12 -9.87 -10.44
CA GLY A 106 -3.25 -11.33 -10.47
C GLY A 106 -2.80 -11.96 -9.15
N GLY A 107 -1.63 -11.60 -8.65
CA GLY A 107 -1.10 -12.10 -7.38
C GLY A 107 -2.00 -11.76 -6.19
N ILE A 108 -2.53 -10.53 -6.14
CA ILE A 108 -3.50 -10.14 -5.09
C ILE A 108 -4.76 -11.01 -5.16
N LYS A 109 -5.29 -11.25 -6.37
CA LYS A 109 -6.46 -12.12 -6.59
C LYS A 109 -6.19 -13.55 -6.10
N ASP A 110 -5.02 -14.10 -6.46
CA ASP A 110 -4.65 -15.47 -6.08
C ASP A 110 -4.50 -15.60 -4.55
N TYR A 111 -3.87 -14.64 -3.89
CA TYR A 111 -3.80 -14.59 -2.44
C TYR A 111 -5.17 -14.42 -1.77
N ALA A 112 -6.06 -13.60 -2.34
CA ALA A 112 -7.42 -13.46 -1.81
C ALA A 112 -8.20 -14.78 -1.90
N VAL A 113 -8.06 -15.53 -2.99
CA VAL A 113 -8.66 -16.86 -3.15
C VAL A 113 -8.04 -17.87 -2.19
N ALA A 114 -6.71 -17.88 -2.05
CA ALA A 114 -6.01 -18.76 -1.11
C ALA A 114 -6.41 -18.45 0.34
N ALA A 115 -6.50 -17.18 0.71
CA ALA A 115 -6.94 -16.73 2.03
C ALA A 115 -8.36 -17.19 2.35
N LYS A 116 -9.30 -17.00 1.42
CA LYS A 116 -10.69 -17.44 1.58
C LYS A 116 -10.79 -18.95 1.78
N ASN A 117 -9.95 -19.72 1.10
CA ASN A 117 -9.93 -21.18 1.19
C ASN A 117 -9.07 -21.71 2.36
N GLY A 118 -8.47 -20.84 3.18
CA GLY A 118 -7.59 -21.22 4.28
C GLY A 118 -6.30 -21.91 3.84
N LYS A 119 -5.81 -21.59 2.63
CA LYS A 119 -4.65 -22.21 1.99
C LYS A 119 -3.40 -21.31 1.95
N LEU A 120 -3.42 -20.16 2.61
CA LEU A 120 -2.21 -19.34 2.76
C LEU A 120 -1.21 -20.06 3.66
N ALA A 121 0.02 -20.20 3.18
CA ALA A 121 1.13 -20.69 3.97
C ALA A 121 1.73 -19.56 4.82
N ILE A 122 2.51 -19.91 5.85
CA ILE A 122 3.21 -18.93 6.68
C ILE A 122 4.21 -18.15 5.83
N GLU A 123 4.87 -18.82 4.90
CA GLU A 123 5.83 -18.25 3.96
C GLU A 123 5.21 -17.17 3.07
N ASP A 124 3.93 -17.28 2.75
CA ASP A 124 3.20 -16.25 1.97
C ASP A 124 3.03 -14.95 2.75
N MET A 125 3.14 -14.96 4.07
CA MET A 125 2.87 -13.84 4.97
C MET A 125 4.12 -13.30 5.67
N THR A 126 5.30 -13.79 5.34
CA THR A 126 6.56 -13.42 6.01
C THR A 126 7.55 -12.77 5.03
N GLY A 127 8.49 -12.01 5.57
CA GLY A 127 9.61 -11.44 4.81
C GLY A 127 9.30 -10.21 3.98
N GLY A 128 8.11 -9.61 4.13
CA GLY A 128 7.78 -8.34 3.47
C GLY A 128 8.61 -7.19 4.01
N THR A 129 8.88 -6.19 3.15
CA THR A 129 9.66 -5.00 3.50
C THR A 129 8.81 -3.74 3.69
N PHE A 130 7.57 -3.76 3.21
CA PHE A 130 6.59 -2.68 3.30
C PHE A 130 5.18 -3.25 3.26
N THR A 131 4.20 -2.53 3.77
CA THR A 131 2.80 -2.97 3.76
C THR A 131 1.88 -1.89 3.21
N ILE A 132 0.89 -2.29 2.40
CA ILE A 132 -0.21 -1.44 1.96
C ILE A 132 -1.52 -2.01 2.50
N THR A 133 -2.33 -1.18 3.14
CA THR A 133 -3.66 -1.52 3.63
C THR A 133 -4.71 -0.57 3.06
N ASN A 134 -5.92 -1.06 2.79
CA ASN A 134 -7.00 -0.26 2.25
C ASN A 134 -8.25 -0.34 3.15
N GLY A 135 -8.41 0.65 4.01
CA GLY A 135 -9.62 0.84 4.82
C GLY A 135 -10.79 1.45 4.05
N GLY A 136 -10.55 1.96 2.86
CA GLY A 136 -11.56 2.63 2.03
C GLY A 136 -12.68 1.70 1.56
N VAL A 137 -12.38 0.41 1.41
CA VAL A 137 -13.39 -0.62 1.07
C VAL A 137 -14.46 -0.76 2.15
N PHE A 138 -14.15 -0.36 3.38
CA PHE A 138 -15.08 -0.31 4.53
C PHE A 138 -15.61 1.09 4.81
N GLY A 139 -15.28 2.07 3.98
CA GLY A 139 -15.72 3.46 4.12
C GLY A 139 -14.86 4.32 5.06
N SER A 140 -13.68 3.86 5.48
CA SER A 140 -12.78 4.67 6.31
C SER A 140 -12.39 5.98 5.62
N LEU A 141 -12.59 7.10 6.29
CA LEU A 141 -12.15 8.41 5.82
C LEU A 141 -10.64 8.56 6.00
N LEU A 142 -10.15 8.21 7.18
CA LEU A 142 -8.78 8.42 7.63
C LEU A 142 -8.48 7.48 8.80
N SER A 143 -7.29 6.93 8.83
CA SER A 143 -6.79 6.07 9.91
C SER A 143 -5.29 6.25 10.08
N THR A 144 -4.77 5.83 11.22
CA THR A 144 -3.35 5.74 11.53
C THR A 144 -2.97 4.27 11.59
N PRO A 145 -2.53 3.65 10.48
CA PRO A 145 -2.23 2.23 10.46
C PRO A 145 -1.05 1.90 11.40
N ILE A 146 -1.11 0.72 12.01
CA ILE A 146 -0.05 0.21 12.89
C ILE A 146 0.98 -0.53 12.03
N LEU A 147 2.26 -0.32 12.32
CA LEU A 147 3.37 -1.01 11.64
C LEU A 147 3.25 -2.54 11.75
N ASN A 148 3.74 -3.22 10.74
CA ASN A 148 3.88 -4.68 10.72
C ASN A 148 5.36 -5.06 10.90
N PRO A 149 5.83 -5.23 12.15
CA PRO A 149 7.25 -5.49 12.40
C PRO A 149 7.78 -6.72 11.66
N PRO A 150 9.05 -6.75 11.23
CA PRO A 150 10.10 -5.73 11.45
C PRO A 150 10.10 -4.56 10.45
N GLN A 151 9.04 -4.40 9.67
CA GLN A 151 8.88 -3.28 8.74
C GLN A 151 8.81 -1.95 9.48
N THR A 152 9.34 -0.91 8.88
CA THR A 152 9.42 0.43 9.48
C THR A 152 8.43 1.43 8.89
N ALA A 153 7.63 1.03 7.90
CA ALA A 153 6.58 1.86 7.36
C ALA A 153 5.39 1.04 6.81
N ILE A 154 4.23 1.67 6.76
CA ILE A 154 2.98 1.15 6.22
C ILE A 154 2.17 2.27 5.59
N LEU A 155 1.63 2.02 4.39
CA LEU A 155 0.75 2.93 3.69
C LEU A 155 -0.72 2.52 3.89
N GLY A 156 -1.52 3.45 4.42
CA GLY A 156 -2.98 3.33 4.51
C GLY A 156 -3.67 4.08 3.39
N MET A 157 -4.53 3.38 2.66
CA MET A 157 -5.46 3.94 1.69
C MET A 157 -6.85 4.05 2.32
N HIS A 158 -7.66 4.98 1.83
CA HIS A 158 -8.98 5.28 2.38
C HIS A 158 -10.03 5.42 1.27
N LYS A 159 -11.26 5.77 1.64
CA LYS A 159 -12.33 5.94 0.67
C LYS A 159 -12.04 7.07 -0.32
N ILE A 160 -12.44 6.86 -1.57
CA ILE A 160 -12.50 7.93 -2.57
C ILE A 160 -13.82 8.67 -2.34
N GLN A 161 -13.76 9.99 -2.23
CA GLN A 161 -14.91 10.84 -1.97
C GLN A 161 -14.81 12.12 -2.79
N GLU A 162 -15.90 12.54 -3.40
CA GLU A 162 -16.00 13.86 -4.02
C GLU A 162 -15.90 14.94 -2.94
N ARG A 163 -14.96 15.88 -3.13
CA ARG A 163 -14.70 16.97 -2.18
C ARG A 163 -14.43 18.28 -2.90
N PRO A 164 -14.87 19.41 -2.33
CA PRO A 164 -14.52 20.73 -2.83
C PRO A 164 -13.03 20.99 -2.56
N MET A 165 -12.28 21.27 -3.61
CA MET A 165 -10.86 21.58 -3.55
C MET A 165 -10.58 22.94 -4.15
N ALA A 166 -9.68 23.70 -3.54
CA ALA A 166 -9.18 24.95 -4.11
C ALA A 166 -8.11 24.65 -5.15
N VAL A 167 -8.40 24.87 -6.42
CA VAL A 167 -7.46 24.68 -7.53
C VAL A 167 -7.32 25.99 -8.29
N LYS A 168 -6.13 26.57 -8.31
CA LYS A 168 -5.82 27.85 -8.98
C LYS A 168 -6.82 28.96 -8.62
N GLY A 169 -7.20 29.06 -7.36
CA GLY A 169 -8.13 30.06 -6.85
C GLY A 169 -9.61 29.80 -7.09
N GLN A 170 -9.97 28.66 -7.64
CA GLN A 170 -11.37 28.25 -7.88
C GLN A 170 -11.71 27.02 -7.04
N VAL A 171 -12.99 26.89 -6.68
CA VAL A 171 -13.51 25.69 -6.02
C VAL A 171 -13.92 24.69 -7.08
N VAL A 172 -13.28 23.50 -7.05
CA VAL A 172 -13.53 22.40 -7.98
C VAL A 172 -13.90 21.16 -7.19
N ILE A 173 -14.88 20.39 -7.67
CA ILE A 173 -15.22 19.09 -7.07
C ILE A 173 -14.32 18.03 -7.69
N LEU A 174 -13.56 17.33 -6.84
CA LEU A 174 -12.60 16.29 -7.25
C LEU A 174 -12.79 15.02 -6.42
N PRO A 175 -12.58 13.83 -7.02
CA PRO A 175 -12.56 12.57 -6.29
C PRO A 175 -11.25 12.43 -5.52
N MET A 176 -11.27 12.74 -4.23
CA MET A 176 -10.11 12.76 -3.36
C MET A 176 -10.03 11.52 -2.48
N MET A 177 -8.80 11.09 -2.20
CA MET A 177 -8.51 10.04 -1.23
C MET A 177 -7.41 10.51 -0.28
N TYR A 178 -7.60 10.27 1.02
CA TYR A 178 -6.53 10.44 1.99
C TYR A 178 -5.58 9.25 1.97
N LEU A 179 -4.31 9.56 2.10
CA LEU A 179 -3.23 8.61 2.33
C LEU A 179 -2.66 8.84 3.72
N ALA A 180 -2.32 7.76 4.41
CA ALA A 180 -1.63 7.80 5.69
C ALA A 180 -0.38 6.95 5.60
N LEU A 181 0.79 7.53 5.88
CA LEU A 181 2.03 6.81 6.04
C LEU A 181 2.39 6.79 7.52
N SER A 182 2.28 5.63 8.16
CA SER A 182 2.84 5.41 9.49
C SER A 182 4.25 4.88 9.36
N TYR A 183 5.15 5.37 10.21
CA TYR A 183 6.57 5.05 10.12
C TYR A 183 7.25 5.09 11.48
N ASP A 184 8.36 4.38 11.60
CA ASP A 184 9.20 4.39 12.78
C ASP A 184 10.18 5.56 12.72
N HIS A 185 9.94 6.57 13.56
CA HIS A 185 10.73 7.80 13.57
C HIS A 185 12.15 7.61 14.12
N ARG A 186 12.50 6.44 14.59
CA ARG A 186 13.89 6.10 14.92
C ARG A 186 14.76 5.96 13.66
N MET A 187 14.14 5.66 12.49
CA MET A 187 14.83 5.45 11.22
C MET A 187 14.45 6.47 10.16
N ILE A 188 13.17 6.83 10.10
CA ILE A 188 12.61 7.67 9.04
C ILE A 188 12.29 9.02 9.65
N ASP A 189 12.87 10.09 9.12
CA ASP A 189 12.55 11.43 9.55
C ASP A 189 11.29 11.99 8.86
N GLY A 190 10.78 13.11 9.39
CA GLY A 190 9.55 13.71 8.87
C GLY A 190 9.69 14.20 7.43
N LYS A 191 10.88 14.60 6.99
CA LYS A 191 11.14 15.04 5.62
C LYS A 191 11.00 13.86 4.66
N ASP A 192 11.69 12.76 4.93
CA ASP A 192 11.63 11.55 4.08
C ASP A 192 10.23 10.97 4.05
N ALA A 193 9.54 10.92 5.21
CA ALA A 193 8.17 10.43 5.27
C ALA A 193 7.17 11.25 4.42
N VAL A 194 7.31 12.59 4.44
CA VAL A 194 6.42 13.48 3.65
C VAL A 194 6.77 13.44 2.16
N GLN A 195 8.05 13.31 1.82
CA GLN A 195 8.49 13.25 0.43
C GLN A 195 8.28 11.89 -0.22
N PHE A 196 8.21 10.84 0.57
CA PHE A 196 7.84 9.49 0.11
C PHE A 196 6.45 9.48 -0.51
#